data_5e187877acf93cb716e9d1676c1db48c
#
_entry.id   5e187877acf93cb716e9d1676c1db48c
#
_cell.length_a   1.000
_cell.length_b   1.000
_cell.length_c   1.000
_cell.angle_alpha   90.00
_cell.angle_beta   90.00
_cell.angle_gamma   90.00
#
_symmetry.space_group_name_H-M   'P 1'
#
loop_
_entity.id
_entity.type
_entity.pdbx_description
1 polymer ?
#
loop_
_entity_poly.entity_id
_entity_poly.type
_entity_poly.pdbx_seq_one_letter_code
_entity_poly.pdbx_strand_id
1 'polypeptide(L)'
;MLAGTFDAFIYESIAGRRNLRGANCWDIGAHVGYHSLIFAGLGAQVLAIEPNQYNADRLRAHLERNPALARNIRLLAVAVSDQDGEMSFVQSGDMRGDSSGSHLAAALAPLDPLVYAGCERLMVPTVRMDTLIERGERAPDLIKLDVEGAELLALRGGRKLLAEKKPLLLIEMHHICLMFHLQQLLLQLGYTLRLLDEQNAIPSRCFVIASAD
;
A
#
# COMPACT_ATOMS: atom_id res chain seq x y z
N MET A 1 8.86 -16.53 14.16
CA MET A 1 7.58 -17.22 13.92
C MET A 1 6.46 -16.18 13.93
N LEU A 2 5.70 -16.08 12.84
CA LEU A 2 4.56 -15.16 12.71
C LEU A 2 3.21 -15.90 12.98
N ALA A 3 3.29 -17.11 13.55
CA ALA A 3 2.12 -17.89 13.89
C ALA A 3 1.23 -17.12 14.88
N GLY A 4 -0.03 -16.91 14.52
CA GLY A 4 -1.00 -16.16 15.30
C GLY A 4 -1.11 -14.68 14.97
N THR A 5 -0.37 -14.15 13.98
CA THR A 5 -0.63 -12.82 13.44
C THR A 5 -1.80 -12.87 12.45
N PHE A 6 -2.63 -11.84 12.51
CA PHE A 6 -3.57 -11.55 11.46
C PHE A 6 -2.79 -11.49 10.13
N ASP A 7 -3.29 -12.09 9.06
CA ASP A 7 -2.61 -12.14 7.75
C ASP A 7 -1.30 -12.96 7.68
N ALA A 8 -1.10 -13.96 8.54
CA ALA A 8 0.12 -14.81 8.53
C ALA A 8 0.44 -15.38 7.14
N PHE A 9 -0.58 -15.79 6.36
CA PHE A 9 -0.44 -16.33 5.01
C PHE A 9 0.25 -15.36 4.03
N ILE A 10 0.05 -14.04 4.21
CA ILE A 10 0.70 -12.99 3.41
C ILE A 10 2.22 -13.04 3.63
N TYR A 11 2.64 -13.05 4.90
CA TYR A 11 4.06 -13.04 5.24
C TYR A 11 4.78 -14.32 4.86
N GLU A 12 4.10 -15.47 4.95
CA GLU A 12 4.61 -16.75 4.47
C GLU A 12 4.80 -16.73 2.95
N SER A 13 3.85 -16.14 2.23
CA SER A 13 3.93 -15.97 0.77
C SER A 13 5.08 -15.04 0.35
N ILE A 14 5.33 -13.97 1.09
CA ILE A 14 6.47 -13.08 0.87
C ILE A 14 7.78 -13.82 1.19
N ALA A 15 7.86 -14.46 2.35
CA ALA A 15 9.08 -15.15 2.81
C ALA A 15 9.52 -16.27 1.86
N GLY A 16 8.58 -16.95 1.20
CA GLY A 16 8.87 -17.93 0.16
C GLY A 16 9.50 -17.35 -1.12
N ARG A 17 9.45 -16.03 -1.31
CA ARG A 17 9.93 -15.34 -2.52
C ARG A 17 11.07 -14.36 -2.27
N ARG A 18 11.08 -13.74 -1.10
CA ARG A 18 12.07 -12.70 -0.77
C ARG A 18 12.43 -12.68 0.72
N ASN A 19 13.72 -12.66 0.99
CA ASN A 19 14.21 -12.38 2.34
C ASN A 19 14.09 -10.88 2.62
N LEU A 20 13.38 -10.51 3.68
CA LEU A 20 13.16 -9.11 4.05
C LEU A 20 14.31 -8.51 4.89
N ARG A 21 15.25 -9.30 5.38
CA ARG A 21 16.40 -8.78 6.15
C ARG A 21 17.27 -7.87 5.29
N GLY A 22 17.30 -6.58 5.63
CA GLY A 22 18.02 -5.54 4.88
C GLY A 22 17.33 -5.09 3.58
N ALA A 23 16.17 -5.67 3.24
CA ALA A 23 15.38 -5.26 2.09
C ALA A 23 14.77 -3.87 2.32
N ASN A 24 14.53 -3.14 1.23
CA ASN A 24 13.79 -1.89 1.25
C ASN A 24 12.31 -2.15 0.90
N CYS A 25 11.40 -1.86 1.83
CA CYS A 25 9.98 -2.09 1.66
C CYS A 25 9.23 -0.76 1.62
N TRP A 26 8.34 -0.61 0.65
CA TRP A 26 7.39 0.49 0.64
C TRP A 26 6.01 -0.05 1.07
N ASP A 27 5.48 0.49 2.16
CA ASP A 27 4.14 0.21 2.67
C ASP A 27 3.24 1.37 2.29
N ILE A 28 2.57 1.25 1.14
CA ILE A 28 1.71 2.28 0.56
C ILE A 28 0.28 2.02 1.00
N GLY A 29 -0.31 3.01 1.70
CA GLY A 29 -1.51 2.83 2.51
C GLY A 29 -1.15 2.18 3.85
N ALA A 30 -0.19 2.77 4.56
CA ALA A 30 0.34 2.18 5.80
C ALA A 30 -0.66 2.20 6.96
N HIS A 31 -1.72 3.03 6.86
CA HIS A 31 -2.74 3.18 7.90
C HIS A 31 -2.09 3.45 9.27
N VAL A 32 -2.38 2.67 10.28
CA VAL A 32 -1.79 2.79 11.62
C VAL A 32 -0.44 2.05 11.77
N GLY A 33 0.12 1.52 10.67
CA GLY A 33 1.47 0.94 10.61
C GLY A 33 1.58 -0.54 10.93
N TYR A 34 0.50 -1.31 10.86
CA TYR A 34 0.53 -2.74 11.16
C TYR A 34 1.56 -3.49 10.33
N HIS A 35 1.48 -3.39 9.00
CA HIS A 35 2.42 -4.05 8.08
C HIS A 35 3.83 -3.44 8.18
N SER A 36 3.93 -2.12 8.33
CA SER A 36 5.22 -1.44 8.52
C SER A 36 6.00 -1.99 9.71
N LEU A 37 5.35 -2.18 10.87
CA LEU A 37 5.97 -2.74 12.07
C LEU A 37 6.40 -4.20 11.86
N ILE A 38 5.60 -5.01 11.16
CA ILE A 38 5.96 -6.40 10.85
C ILE A 38 7.15 -6.46 9.90
N PHE A 39 7.16 -5.68 8.81
CA PHE A 39 8.29 -5.63 7.89
C PHE A 39 9.58 -5.20 8.59
N ALA A 40 9.52 -4.17 9.45
CA ALA A 40 10.65 -3.75 10.27
C ALA A 40 11.10 -4.85 11.25
N GLY A 41 10.15 -5.58 11.85
CA GLY A 41 10.42 -6.73 12.71
C GLY A 41 11.10 -7.90 11.98
N LEU A 42 10.85 -8.04 10.68
CA LEU A 42 11.53 -8.99 9.80
C LEU A 42 12.89 -8.49 9.29
N GLY A 43 13.29 -7.27 9.70
CA GLY A 43 14.59 -6.69 9.40
C GLY A 43 14.64 -5.80 8.16
N ALA A 44 13.50 -5.41 7.60
CA ALA A 44 13.43 -4.49 6.48
C ALA A 44 13.66 -3.03 6.91
N GLN A 45 14.11 -2.20 5.95
CA GLN A 45 13.97 -0.75 5.99
C GLN A 45 12.65 -0.37 5.34
N VAL A 46 11.80 0.39 6.02
CA VAL A 46 10.43 0.63 5.59
C VAL A 46 10.19 2.11 5.31
N LEU A 47 9.66 2.40 4.13
CA LEU A 47 9.00 3.66 3.83
C LEU A 47 7.49 3.45 3.97
N ALA A 48 6.93 3.92 5.08
CA ALA A 48 5.50 3.93 5.33
C ALA A 48 4.88 5.18 4.70
N ILE A 49 3.88 5.01 3.84
CA ILE A 49 3.24 6.13 3.12
C ILE A 49 1.75 6.13 3.46
N GLU A 50 1.27 7.21 4.09
CA GLU A 50 -0.09 7.33 4.57
C GLU A 50 -0.58 8.77 4.47
N PRO A 51 -1.58 9.10 3.62
CA PRO A 51 -2.06 10.45 3.42
C PRO A 51 -2.96 10.97 4.56
N ASN A 52 -3.69 10.07 5.25
CA ASN A 52 -4.61 10.47 6.30
C ASN A 52 -3.82 10.89 7.55
N GLN A 53 -3.92 12.16 7.92
CA GLN A 53 -3.18 12.72 9.05
C GLN A 53 -3.50 12.01 10.38
N TYR A 54 -4.76 11.63 10.58
CA TYR A 54 -5.18 10.90 11.78
C TYR A 54 -4.50 9.53 11.89
N ASN A 55 -4.43 8.78 10.78
CA ASN A 55 -3.71 7.50 10.73
C ASN A 55 -2.21 7.69 10.91
N ALA A 56 -1.64 8.70 10.25
CA ALA A 56 -0.23 9.03 10.35
C ALA A 56 0.17 9.37 11.81
N ASP A 57 -0.67 10.09 12.56
CA ASP A 57 -0.43 10.41 13.96
C ASP A 57 -0.51 9.17 14.87
N ARG A 58 -1.44 8.26 14.57
CA ARG A 58 -1.50 6.97 15.26
C ARG A 58 -0.29 6.10 14.97
N LEU A 59 0.16 6.07 13.70
CA LEU A 59 1.40 5.39 13.34
C LEU A 59 2.59 5.98 14.12
N ARG A 60 2.74 7.30 14.20
CA ARG A 60 3.80 7.94 15.02
C ARG A 60 3.74 7.48 16.48
N ALA A 61 2.55 7.47 17.08
CA ALA A 61 2.38 6.98 18.46
C ALA A 61 2.74 5.50 18.63
N HIS A 62 2.49 4.66 17.60
CA HIS A 62 2.93 3.27 17.61
C HIS A 62 4.47 3.15 17.49
N LEU A 63 5.10 3.98 16.69
CA LEU A 63 6.56 4.03 16.56
C LEU A 63 7.23 4.45 17.87
N GLU A 64 6.69 5.44 18.57
CA GLU A 64 7.18 5.86 19.90
C GLU A 64 7.16 4.71 20.93
N ARG A 65 6.13 3.86 20.86
CA ARG A 65 6.00 2.68 21.73
C ARG A 65 6.89 1.51 21.31
N ASN A 66 7.45 1.54 20.10
CA ASN A 66 8.28 0.48 19.51
C ASN A 66 9.63 1.04 19.00
N PRO A 67 10.47 1.67 19.84
CA PRO A 67 11.67 2.38 19.40
C PRO A 67 12.70 1.49 18.69
N ALA A 68 12.72 0.21 19.02
CA ALA A 68 13.61 -0.74 18.35
C ALA A 68 13.25 -0.97 16.88
N LEU A 69 11.96 -0.87 16.50
CA LEU A 69 11.47 -1.00 15.14
C LEU A 69 11.45 0.36 14.43
N ALA A 70 11.12 1.43 15.16
CA ALA A 70 10.96 2.78 14.64
C ALA A 70 12.20 3.28 13.86
N ARG A 71 13.41 2.89 14.29
CA ARG A 71 14.67 3.25 13.60
C ARG A 71 14.75 2.73 12.15
N ASN A 72 13.94 1.74 11.81
CA ASN A 72 13.88 1.15 10.48
C ASN A 72 12.65 1.61 9.68
N ILE A 73 11.82 2.50 10.24
CA ILE A 73 10.59 2.96 9.61
C ILE A 73 10.61 4.48 9.45
N ARG A 74 10.42 4.95 8.23
CA ARG A 74 10.22 6.38 7.94
C ARG A 74 8.81 6.58 7.39
N LEU A 75 8.09 7.52 7.97
CA LEU A 75 6.73 7.89 7.55
C LEU A 75 6.77 9.07 6.58
N LEU A 76 6.03 8.95 5.49
CA LEU A 76 5.76 10.01 4.53
C LEU A 76 4.24 10.25 4.45
N ALA A 77 3.80 11.45 4.83
CA ALA A 77 2.37 11.81 4.88
C ALA A 77 1.88 12.36 3.54
N VAL A 78 1.76 11.50 2.53
CA VAL A 78 1.28 11.82 1.18
C VAL A 78 0.47 10.64 0.63
N ALA A 79 -0.34 10.86 -0.40
CA ALA A 79 -0.93 9.78 -1.19
C ALA A 79 -0.04 9.45 -2.39
N VAL A 80 0.03 8.17 -2.75
CA VAL A 80 0.65 7.74 -4.01
C VAL A 80 -0.40 7.72 -5.11
N SER A 81 -0.08 8.36 -6.24
CA SER A 81 -0.99 8.48 -7.38
C SER A 81 -0.21 8.49 -8.70
N ASP A 82 -0.90 8.71 -9.82
CA ASP A 82 -0.33 8.87 -11.15
C ASP A 82 0.13 10.31 -11.46
N GLN A 83 -0.07 11.24 -10.53
CA GLN A 83 0.37 12.63 -10.66
C GLN A 83 0.88 13.19 -9.33
N ASP A 84 1.83 14.14 -9.45
CA ASP A 84 2.34 14.93 -8.33
C ASP A 84 1.43 16.15 -8.13
N GLY A 85 1.31 16.63 -6.88
CA GLY A 85 0.54 17.81 -6.53
C GLY A 85 -0.39 17.58 -5.36
N GLU A 86 -1.67 17.86 -5.53
CA GLU A 86 -2.71 17.64 -4.53
C GLU A 86 -3.95 17.02 -5.17
N MET A 87 -4.60 16.14 -4.46
CA MET A 87 -5.85 15.49 -4.89
C MET A 87 -6.88 15.48 -3.76
N SER A 88 -8.16 15.48 -4.17
CA SER A 88 -9.25 15.28 -3.23
C SER A 88 -9.22 13.87 -2.66
N PHE A 89 -9.27 13.78 -1.34
CA PHE A 89 -9.27 12.54 -0.56
C PHE A 89 -10.57 12.47 0.24
N VAL A 90 -11.26 11.35 0.15
CA VAL A 90 -12.48 11.08 0.89
C VAL A 90 -12.08 10.41 2.20
N GLN A 91 -12.39 11.04 3.31
CA GLN A 91 -12.21 10.47 4.63
C GLN A 91 -13.47 9.71 5.02
N SER A 92 -13.37 8.39 5.13
CA SER A 92 -14.41 7.53 5.67
C SER A 92 -14.24 7.37 7.19
N GLY A 93 -15.35 7.10 7.88
CA GLY A 93 -15.33 6.84 9.31
C GLY A 93 -15.72 8.06 10.16
N ASP A 94 -16.15 7.76 11.40
CA ASP A 94 -16.33 8.80 12.40
C ASP A 94 -14.95 9.22 12.96
N MET A 95 -14.88 10.44 13.46
CA MET A 95 -13.66 11.02 14.06
C MET A 95 -13.11 10.20 15.26
N ARG A 96 -13.68 9.03 15.54
CA ARG A 96 -13.40 8.25 16.77
C ARG A 96 -12.70 6.92 16.55
N GLY A 97 -12.48 6.46 15.32
CA GLY A 97 -11.78 5.22 15.33
C GLY A 97 -11.43 4.48 14.06
N ASP A 98 -12.26 4.36 13.11
CA ASP A 98 -11.99 3.55 11.93
C ASP A 98 -12.00 4.41 10.69
N SER A 99 -10.81 4.67 10.16
CA SER A 99 -10.61 5.37 8.89
C SER A 99 -10.19 4.40 7.79
N SER A 100 -10.40 3.11 7.97
CA SER A 100 -10.32 2.11 6.91
C SER A 100 -11.32 2.48 5.80
N GLY A 101 -10.95 2.36 4.54
CA GLY A 101 -11.78 2.80 3.43
C GLY A 101 -11.64 4.29 3.04
N SER A 102 -10.74 5.05 3.67
CA SER A 102 -10.40 6.41 3.22
C SER A 102 -9.53 6.34 1.95
N HIS A 103 -9.90 7.10 0.90
CA HIS A 103 -9.30 6.93 -0.43
C HIS A 103 -9.26 8.23 -1.25
N LEU A 104 -8.48 8.23 -2.33
CA LEU A 104 -8.50 9.32 -3.31
C LEU A 104 -9.86 9.35 -4.03
N ALA A 105 -10.52 10.52 -4.06
CA ALA A 105 -11.83 10.65 -4.69
C ALA A 105 -11.84 10.27 -6.17
N ALA A 106 -10.72 10.48 -6.88
CA ALA A 106 -10.57 10.09 -8.28
C ALA A 106 -10.56 8.57 -8.50
N ALA A 107 -10.21 7.78 -7.48
CA ALA A 107 -10.13 6.32 -7.58
C ALA A 107 -11.50 5.67 -7.76
N LEU A 108 -12.51 6.17 -7.05
CA LEU A 108 -13.86 5.60 -7.02
C LEU A 108 -14.91 6.45 -7.73
N ALA A 109 -14.56 7.65 -8.17
CA ALA A 109 -15.50 8.56 -8.85
C ALA A 109 -16.31 7.91 -10.00
N PRO A 110 -15.79 6.95 -10.76
CA PRO A 110 -16.56 6.23 -11.77
C PRO A 110 -17.50 5.15 -11.22
N LEU A 111 -17.34 4.71 -9.97
CA LEU A 111 -17.94 3.47 -9.46
C LEU A 111 -19.24 3.70 -8.69
N ASP A 112 -19.32 4.68 -7.81
CA ASP A 112 -20.59 5.14 -7.19
C ASP A 112 -20.45 6.48 -6.45
N PRO A 113 -20.91 7.60 -7.01
CA PRO A 113 -20.87 8.90 -6.34
C PRO A 113 -21.76 8.99 -5.08
N LEU A 114 -22.76 8.08 -4.94
CA LEU A 114 -23.72 8.13 -3.85
C LEU A 114 -23.20 7.50 -2.56
N VAL A 115 -22.28 6.54 -2.67
CA VAL A 115 -21.72 5.84 -1.50
C VAL A 115 -20.96 6.81 -0.56
N TYR A 116 -20.44 7.90 -1.12
CA TYR A 116 -19.63 8.89 -0.38
C TYR A 116 -20.33 10.23 -0.21
N ALA A 117 -21.65 10.26 -0.44
CA ALA A 117 -22.44 11.45 -0.17
C ALA A 117 -22.45 11.73 1.34
N GLY A 118 -21.87 12.85 1.75
CA GLY A 118 -21.76 13.25 3.16
C GLY A 118 -20.42 12.92 3.84
N CYS A 119 -19.50 12.22 3.17
CA CYS A 119 -18.13 12.06 3.68
C CYS A 119 -17.32 13.37 3.57
N GLU A 120 -16.46 13.60 4.54
CA GLU A 120 -15.54 14.73 4.50
C GLU A 120 -14.53 14.57 3.35
N ARG A 121 -14.29 15.66 2.64
CA ARG A 121 -13.29 15.71 1.57
C ARG A 121 -12.17 16.65 1.96
N LEU A 122 -10.95 16.13 1.92
CA LEU A 122 -9.73 16.86 2.22
C LEU A 122 -8.85 16.95 0.96
N MET A 123 -8.04 17.98 0.85
CA MET A 123 -6.94 17.99 -0.11
C MET A 123 -5.72 17.35 0.55
N VAL A 124 -5.14 16.35 -0.10
CA VAL A 124 -3.91 15.71 0.37
C VAL A 124 -2.82 15.83 -0.68
N PRO A 125 -1.56 16.02 -0.26
CA PRO A 125 -0.45 16.00 -1.20
C PRO A 125 -0.34 14.62 -1.85
N THR A 126 -0.04 14.61 -3.16
CA THR A 126 0.16 13.39 -3.95
C THR A 126 1.54 13.36 -4.56
N VAL A 127 2.06 12.13 -4.74
CA VAL A 127 3.35 11.90 -5.36
C VAL A 127 3.31 10.62 -6.20
N ARG A 128 3.99 10.63 -7.35
CA ARG A 128 4.22 9.43 -8.15
C ARG A 128 5.36 8.61 -7.53
N MET A 129 5.28 7.28 -7.61
CA MET A 129 6.39 6.42 -7.20
C MET A 129 7.68 6.73 -7.98
N ASP A 130 7.55 7.04 -9.28
CA ASP A 130 8.71 7.43 -10.10
C ASP A 130 9.36 8.71 -9.58
N THR A 131 8.56 9.69 -9.15
CA THR A 131 9.06 10.94 -8.54
C THR A 131 9.77 10.70 -7.20
N LEU A 132 9.32 9.74 -6.40
CA LEU A 132 10.04 9.37 -5.17
C LEU A 132 11.46 8.88 -5.50
N ILE A 133 11.62 8.05 -6.53
CA ILE A 133 12.95 7.60 -7.00
C ILE A 133 13.78 8.80 -7.51
N GLU A 134 13.19 9.68 -8.30
CA GLU A 134 13.85 10.91 -8.82
C GLU A 134 14.32 11.82 -7.69
N ARG A 135 13.61 11.85 -6.56
CA ARG A 135 13.97 12.60 -5.34
C ARG A 135 14.99 11.88 -4.45
N GLY A 136 15.49 10.73 -4.88
CA GLY A 136 16.54 9.99 -4.19
C GLY A 136 16.07 8.93 -3.20
N GLU A 137 14.76 8.59 -3.21
CA GLU A 137 14.30 7.45 -2.42
C GLU A 137 14.93 6.15 -2.92
N ARG A 138 15.34 5.30 -2.00
CA ARG A 138 15.88 3.99 -2.34
C ARG A 138 14.79 3.13 -2.97
N ALA A 139 15.10 2.55 -4.13
CA ALA A 139 14.18 1.67 -4.83
C ALA A 139 13.74 0.49 -3.92
N PRO A 140 12.44 0.15 -3.90
CA PRO A 140 11.94 -0.94 -3.07
C PRO A 140 12.29 -2.31 -3.65
N ASP A 141 12.50 -3.26 -2.76
CA ASP A 141 12.53 -4.68 -3.05
C ASP A 141 11.12 -5.30 -2.96
N LEU A 142 10.28 -4.71 -2.12
CA LEU A 142 8.87 -5.07 -1.91
C LEU A 142 8.03 -3.80 -1.84
N ILE A 143 6.89 -3.80 -2.54
CA ILE A 143 5.83 -2.81 -2.38
C ILE A 143 4.58 -3.53 -1.88
N LYS A 144 4.07 -3.17 -0.69
CA LYS A 144 2.70 -3.44 -0.30
C LYS A 144 1.85 -2.26 -0.76
N LEU A 145 0.75 -2.54 -1.44
CA LEU A 145 -0.17 -1.56 -1.98
C LEU A 145 -1.60 -1.87 -1.54
N ASP A 146 -2.16 -1.00 -0.74
CA ASP A 146 -3.48 -1.12 -0.14
C ASP A 146 -4.02 0.31 0.07
N VAL A 147 -4.69 0.83 -0.96
CA VAL A 147 -5.05 2.26 -1.07
C VAL A 147 -6.52 2.47 -1.44
N GLU A 148 -7.34 1.49 -1.08
CA GLU A 148 -8.79 1.58 -1.10
C GLU A 148 -9.34 2.06 -2.48
N GLY A 149 -8.88 1.39 -3.55
CA GLY A 149 -9.33 1.62 -4.92
C GLY A 149 -8.45 2.55 -5.76
N ALA A 150 -7.33 3.08 -5.22
CA ALA A 150 -6.36 3.88 -5.97
C ALA A 150 -5.18 3.06 -6.51
N GLU A 151 -5.24 1.72 -6.45
CA GLU A 151 -4.13 0.82 -6.81
C GLU A 151 -3.66 1.04 -8.25
N LEU A 152 -4.59 1.22 -9.18
CA LEU A 152 -4.25 1.46 -10.59
C LEU A 152 -3.55 2.82 -10.79
N LEU A 153 -4.00 3.87 -10.09
CA LEU A 153 -3.35 5.19 -10.14
C LEU A 153 -1.92 5.09 -9.60
N ALA A 154 -1.75 4.46 -8.43
CA ALA A 154 -0.43 4.28 -7.84
C ALA A 154 0.52 3.52 -8.78
N LEU A 155 0.09 2.41 -9.39
CA LEU A 155 0.92 1.64 -10.32
C LEU A 155 1.24 2.42 -11.61
N ARG A 156 0.31 3.24 -12.11
CA ARG A 156 0.58 4.14 -13.24
C ARG A 156 1.65 5.16 -12.93
N GLY A 157 1.65 5.72 -11.70
CA GLY A 157 2.67 6.64 -11.22
C GLY A 157 4.04 6.01 -10.96
N GLY A 158 4.15 4.68 -11.02
CA GLY A 158 5.38 3.92 -10.84
C GLY A 158 5.84 3.11 -12.05
N ARG A 159 5.34 3.40 -13.26
CA ARG A 159 5.62 2.57 -14.44
C ARG A 159 7.10 2.37 -14.72
N LYS A 160 7.91 3.42 -14.57
CA LYS A 160 9.37 3.35 -14.79
C LYS A 160 10.03 2.52 -13.70
N LEU A 161 9.74 2.80 -12.44
CA LEU A 161 10.20 2.01 -11.29
C LEU A 161 9.86 0.52 -11.47
N LEU A 162 8.60 0.21 -11.78
CA LEU A 162 8.13 -1.17 -11.96
C LEU A 162 8.80 -1.86 -13.14
N ALA A 163 9.02 -1.15 -14.25
CA ALA A 163 9.69 -1.69 -15.43
C ALA A 163 11.17 -1.99 -15.18
N GLU A 164 11.87 -1.11 -14.47
CA GLU A 164 13.32 -1.17 -14.30
C GLU A 164 13.77 -1.99 -13.08
N LYS A 165 13.08 -1.87 -11.95
CA LYS A 165 13.49 -2.47 -10.67
C LYS A 165 12.78 -3.76 -10.33
N LYS A 166 11.60 -3.98 -10.90
CA LYS A 166 10.83 -5.22 -10.71
C LYS A 166 10.66 -5.62 -9.24
N PRO A 167 10.22 -4.71 -8.34
CA PRO A 167 9.97 -5.09 -6.95
C PRO A 167 8.92 -6.18 -6.87
N LEU A 168 8.97 -7.01 -5.83
CA LEU A 168 7.85 -7.88 -5.48
C LEU A 168 6.67 -6.99 -5.08
N LEU A 169 5.45 -7.29 -5.59
CA LEU A 169 4.24 -6.54 -5.27
C LEU A 169 3.30 -7.41 -4.44
N LEU A 170 2.80 -6.86 -3.36
CA LEU A 170 1.67 -7.37 -2.60
C LEU A 170 0.55 -6.34 -2.69
N ILE A 171 -0.56 -6.69 -3.30
CA ILE A 171 -1.64 -5.74 -3.60
C ILE A 171 -2.93 -6.25 -2.99
N GLU A 172 -3.58 -5.46 -2.14
CA GLU A 172 -4.97 -5.65 -1.76
C GLU A 172 -5.89 -5.03 -2.82
N MET A 173 -6.83 -5.81 -3.32
CA MET A 173 -7.73 -5.40 -4.40
C MET A 173 -9.10 -5.05 -3.84
N HIS A 174 -9.52 -3.80 -4.00
CA HIS A 174 -10.79 -3.32 -3.48
C HIS A 174 -11.94 -3.33 -4.49
N HIS A 175 -11.62 -3.38 -5.80
CA HIS A 175 -12.64 -3.37 -6.86
C HIS A 175 -12.31 -4.32 -7.99
N ILE A 176 -13.27 -5.18 -8.34
CA ILE A 176 -13.11 -6.17 -9.41
C ILE A 176 -12.84 -5.54 -10.78
N CYS A 177 -13.46 -4.39 -11.07
CA CYS A 177 -13.23 -3.68 -12.34
C CYS A 177 -11.78 -3.20 -12.48
N LEU A 178 -11.15 -2.78 -11.39
CA LEU A 178 -9.75 -2.36 -11.39
C LEU A 178 -8.80 -3.52 -11.60
N MET A 179 -9.16 -4.72 -11.16
CA MET A 179 -8.34 -5.92 -11.28
C MET A 179 -7.94 -6.21 -12.73
N PHE A 180 -8.88 -6.09 -13.68
CA PHE A 180 -8.57 -6.33 -15.11
C PHE A 180 -7.56 -5.32 -15.65
N HIS A 181 -7.73 -4.04 -15.34
CA HIS A 181 -6.81 -2.99 -15.79
C HIS A 181 -5.43 -3.12 -15.12
N LEU A 182 -5.40 -3.47 -13.85
CA LEU A 182 -4.18 -3.70 -13.09
C LEU A 182 -3.43 -4.92 -13.64
N GLN A 183 -4.13 -6.03 -13.87
CA GLN A 183 -3.56 -7.22 -14.48
C GLN A 183 -2.95 -6.89 -15.84
N GLN A 184 -3.68 -6.21 -16.73
CA GLN A 184 -3.17 -5.82 -18.04
C GLN A 184 -1.91 -4.96 -17.94
N LEU A 185 -1.89 -3.96 -17.03
CA LEU A 185 -0.72 -3.12 -16.80
C LEU A 185 0.49 -3.95 -16.34
N LEU A 186 0.30 -4.81 -15.35
CA LEU A 186 1.38 -5.61 -14.77
C LEU A 186 1.91 -6.67 -15.76
N LEU A 187 1.05 -7.30 -16.54
CA LEU A 187 1.47 -8.22 -17.60
C LEU A 187 2.31 -7.50 -18.67
N GLN A 188 1.92 -6.29 -19.09
CA GLN A 188 2.72 -5.46 -20.01
C GLN A 188 4.09 -5.11 -19.44
N LEU A 189 4.19 -5.00 -18.13
CA LEU A 189 5.44 -4.76 -17.43
C LEU A 189 6.21 -6.06 -17.12
N GLY A 190 5.75 -7.21 -17.59
CA GLY A 190 6.43 -8.49 -17.42
C GLY A 190 6.29 -9.10 -16.03
N TYR A 191 5.20 -8.80 -15.33
CA TYR A 191 4.86 -9.44 -14.05
C TYR A 191 3.95 -10.64 -14.26
N THR A 192 4.15 -11.66 -13.45
CA THR A 192 3.21 -12.76 -13.26
C THR A 192 2.41 -12.52 -11.99
N LEU A 193 1.08 -12.65 -12.06
CA LEU A 193 0.17 -12.41 -10.93
C LEU A 193 -0.33 -13.73 -10.37
N ARG A 194 -0.40 -13.80 -9.05
CA ARG A 194 -0.98 -14.93 -8.33
C ARG A 194 -1.92 -14.41 -7.25
N LEU A 195 -3.13 -14.93 -7.23
CA LEU A 195 -4.05 -14.70 -6.11
C LEU A 195 -3.49 -15.40 -4.87
N LEU A 196 -3.48 -14.70 -3.75
CA LEU A 196 -3.21 -15.28 -2.44
C LEU A 196 -4.55 -15.71 -1.85
N ASP A 197 -4.66 -17.01 -1.61
CA ASP A 197 -5.84 -17.60 -1.03
C ASP A 197 -5.58 -17.95 0.44
N GLU A 198 -6.45 -17.52 1.33
CA GLU A 198 -6.47 -17.94 2.71
C GLU A 198 -7.13 -19.33 2.76
N GLN A 199 -6.32 -20.37 2.94
CA GLN A 199 -6.80 -21.75 2.93
C GLN A 199 -7.93 -21.94 3.93
N ASN A 200 -9.12 -22.38 3.42
CA ASN A 200 -10.32 -22.75 4.18
C ASN A 200 -11.20 -21.62 4.75
N ALA A 201 -11.06 -20.37 4.32
CA ALA A 201 -12.01 -19.33 4.65
C ALA A 201 -12.67 -18.75 3.38
N ILE A 202 -13.90 -18.24 3.49
CA ILE A 202 -14.46 -17.37 2.46
C ILE A 202 -13.63 -16.10 2.47
N PRO A 203 -12.89 -15.76 1.41
CA PRO A 203 -12.01 -14.60 1.43
C PRO A 203 -12.85 -13.33 1.58
N SER A 204 -12.63 -12.63 2.67
CA SER A 204 -13.22 -11.30 2.89
C SER A 204 -12.42 -10.20 2.19
N ARG A 205 -11.17 -10.51 1.81
CA ARG A 205 -10.24 -9.61 1.14
C ARG A 205 -9.53 -10.33 -0.01
N CYS A 206 -9.20 -9.59 -1.06
CA CYS A 206 -8.52 -10.14 -2.24
C CYS A 206 -7.08 -9.62 -2.30
N PHE A 207 -6.11 -10.50 -2.02
CA PHE A 207 -4.70 -10.20 -2.14
C PHE A 207 -4.10 -10.82 -3.40
N VAL A 208 -3.33 -10.05 -4.12
CA VAL A 208 -2.55 -10.50 -5.28
C VAL A 208 -1.07 -10.30 -4.99
N ILE A 209 -0.27 -11.32 -5.24
CA ILE A 209 1.18 -11.20 -5.30
C ILE A 209 1.62 -11.19 -6.76
N ALA A 210 2.45 -10.22 -7.14
CA ALA A 210 2.99 -10.13 -8.48
C ALA A 210 4.52 -10.07 -8.44
N SER A 211 5.15 -10.93 -9.23
CA SER A 211 6.60 -11.00 -9.40
C SER A 211 6.95 -10.96 -10.88
N ALA A 212 8.13 -10.43 -11.19
CA ALA A 212 8.75 -10.57 -12.50
C ALA A 212 9.87 -11.60 -12.33
N ASP A 213 9.75 -12.70 -13.04
CA ASP A 213 10.76 -13.77 -13.11
C ASP A 213 11.88 -13.40 -14.09
#